data_366514ce5e3c56eeaea887b13d82b4cc
#
_entry.id   366514ce5e3c56eeaea887b13d82b4cc
#
_cell.length_a   1.000
_cell.length_b   1.000
_cell.length_c   1.000
_cell.angle_alpha   90.00
_cell.angle_beta   90.00
_cell.angle_gamma   90.00
#
_symmetry.space_group_name_H-M   'P 1'
#
loop_
_entity.id
_entity.type
_entity.pdbx_description
1 polymer ?
#
loop_
_entity_poly.entity_id
_entity_poly.type
_entity_poly.pdbx_seq_one_letter_code
_entity_poly.pdbx_strand_id
1 'polypeptide(L)' 'MSQKQSKKMLRIGELAKASGVRASTIKFYSEIGILPFEQESTRLARRYDEVKVIRRLKEIKKLREKGSSVEEIVKR' A
#
# COMPACT_ATOMS: atom_id res chain seq x y z
N MET A 1 -22.39 -13.64 10.56
CA MET A 1 -21.99 -13.44 10.43
C MET A 1 -21.32 -13.21 10.28
N SER A 2 -20.99 -13.18 10.23
CA SER A 2 -20.31 -12.85 10.05
C SER A 2 -19.50 -12.71 9.86
N GLN A 3 -19.19 -12.69 9.53
CA GLN A 3 -18.33 -12.43 9.35
C GLN A 3 -17.59 -11.77 9.43
N LYS A 4 -17.80 -11.73 9.66
CA LYS A 4 -16.98 -11.01 9.78
C LYS A 4 -15.86 -10.99 9.00
N GLN A 5 -15.52 -10.22 8.62
CA GLN A 5 -14.52 -10.40 7.89
C GLN A 5 -13.28 -10.07 8.46
N SER A 6 -12.39 -10.98 8.52
CA SER A 6 -11.10 -10.72 9.00
C SER A 6 -10.31 -10.06 7.90
N LYS A 7 -9.64 -8.96 8.23
CA LYS A 7 -8.75 -8.31 7.31
C LYS A 7 -7.57 -9.22 7.05
N LYS A 8 -7.19 -9.36 5.81
CA LYS A 8 -5.98 -10.07 5.48
C LYS A 8 -4.83 -9.07 5.48
N MET A 9 -3.94 -9.24 6.44
CA MET A 9 -2.79 -8.35 6.61
C MET A 9 -1.57 -9.01 6.00
N LEU A 10 -0.90 -8.30 5.10
CA LEU A 10 0.25 -8.81 4.37
C LEU A 10 1.53 -8.11 4.79
N ARG A 11 2.62 -8.84 4.72
CA ARG A 11 3.95 -8.25 4.82
C ARG A 11 4.32 -7.70 3.45
N ILE A 12 5.33 -6.84 3.42
CA ILE A 12 5.72 -6.17 2.19
C ILE A 12 6.06 -7.15 1.06
N GLY A 13 6.72 -8.26 1.36
CA GLY A 13 7.05 -9.26 0.34
C GLY A 13 5.82 -9.94 -0.23
N GLU A 14 4.84 -10.22 0.64
CA GLU A 14 3.58 -10.82 0.23
C GLU A 14 2.78 -9.86 -0.63
N LEU A 15 2.77 -8.59 -0.24
CA LEU A 15 2.07 -7.56 -0.99
C LEU A 15 2.71 -7.35 -2.36
N ALA A 16 4.03 -7.39 -2.43
CA ALA A 16 4.73 -7.27 -3.70
C ALA A 16 4.30 -8.37 -4.67
N LYS A 17 4.19 -9.59 -4.18
CA LYS A 17 3.74 -10.71 -5.01
C LYS A 17 2.28 -10.55 -5.44
N ALA A 18 1.43 -10.15 -4.51
CA ALA A 18 -0.01 -10.03 -4.78
C ALA A 18 -0.33 -8.89 -5.74
N SER A 19 0.44 -7.82 -5.67
CA SER A 19 0.16 -6.61 -6.45
C SER A 19 0.96 -6.50 -7.74
N GLY A 20 2.07 -7.22 -7.83
CA GLY A 20 2.99 -7.07 -8.95
C GLY A 20 3.85 -5.82 -8.84
N VAL A 21 3.82 -5.14 -7.70
CA VAL A 21 4.61 -3.94 -7.47
C VAL A 21 5.85 -4.31 -6.66
N ARG A 22 7.00 -3.75 -7.00
CA ARG A 22 8.25 -4.07 -6.30
C ARG A 22 8.19 -3.65 -4.85
N ALA A 23 8.82 -4.45 -3.99
CA ALA A 23 8.87 -4.16 -2.56
C ALA A 23 9.49 -2.79 -2.28
N SER A 24 10.53 -2.41 -3.02
CA SER A 24 11.17 -1.11 -2.85
C SER A 24 10.21 0.04 -3.16
N THR A 25 9.36 -0.14 -4.15
CA THR A 25 8.35 0.86 -4.51
C THR A 25 7.30 0.96 -3.41
N ILE A 26 6.85 -0.18 -2.88
CA ILE A 26 5.88 -0.20 -1.79
C ILE A 26 6.46 0.50 -0.57
N LYS A 27 7.71 0.22 -0.24
CA LYS A 27 8.39 0.85 0.88
C LYS A 27 8.44 2.37 0.69
N PHE A 28 8.83 2.81 -0.50
CA PHE A 28 8.89 4.24 -0.83
C PHE A 28 7.53 4.92 -0.66
N TYR A 29 6.49 4.34 -1.23
CA TYR A 29 5.14 4.90 -1.12
C TYR A 29 4.65 4.94 0.33
N SER A 30 5.03 3.94 1.13
CA SER A 30 4.67 3.91 2.54
C SER A 30 5.36 5.05 3.29
N GLU A 31 6.63 5.27 2.98
CA GLU A 31 7.44 6.30 3.68
C GLU A 31 6.98 7.71 3.35
N ILE A 32 6.54 7.95 2.14
CA ILE A 32 6.05 9.29 1.77
C ILE A 32 4.57 9.49 2.08
N GLY A 33 3.91 8.46 2.61
CA GLY A 33 2.55 8.60 3.13
C GLY A 33 1.41 8.44 2.14
N ILE A 34 1.66 7.93 0.94
CA ILE A 34 0.57 7.72 -0.02
C ILE A 34 0.00 6.32 0.01
N LEU A 35 0.61 5.41 0.77
CA LEU A 35 0.16 4.05 0.89
C LEU A 35 -0.06 3.73 2.36
N PRO A 36 -1.30 3.38 2.77
CA PRO A 36 -1.57 3.12 4.19
C PRO A 36 -0.93 1.81 4.66
N PHE A 37 -0.50 1.79 5.90
CA PHE A 37 0.03 0.60 6.53
C PHE A 37 -0.20 0.66 8.03
N GLU A 38 -0.04 -0.49 8.70
CA GLU A 38 -0.12 -0.58 10.15
C GLU A 38 1.21 -1.04 10.69
N GLN A 39 1.62 -0.44 11.78
CA GLN A 39 2.91 -0.76 12.41
C GLN A 39 2.81 -0.43 13.88
N GLU A 40 3.02 -1.43 14.73
CA GLU A 40 2.90 -1.22 16.17
C GLU A 40 4.06 -0.42 16.75
N SER A 41 5.23 -0.54 16.14
CA SER A 41 6.37 0.26 16.50
C SER A 41 7.33 0.33 15.32
N THR A 42 8.26 1.29 15.36
CA THR A 42 9.21 1.46 14.27
C THR A 42 10.14 0.26 14.10
N ARG A 43 10.21 -0.61 15.10
CA ARG A 43 11.04 -1.81 15.02
C ARG A 43 10.35 -2.99 14.37
N LEU A 44 9.02 -2.94 14.30
CA LEU A 44 8.25 -4.05 13.74
C LEU A 44 7.99 -3.85 12.26
N ALA A 45 7.82 -4.97 11.56
CA ALA A 45 7.52 -4.92 10.13
C ALA A 45 6.17 -4.26 9.91
N ARG A 46 6.06 -3.51 8.82
CA ARG A 46 4.81 -2.92 8.41
C ARG A 46 3.86 -4.00 7.94
N ARG A 47 2.58 -3.80 8.21
CA ARG A 47 1.52 -4.69 7.75
C ARG A 47 0.58 -3.92 6.84
N TYR A 48 0.13 -4.57 5.81
CA TYR A 48 -0.70 -3.94 4.78
C TYR A 48 -2.03 -4.66 4.66
N ASP A 49 -3.13 -3.89 4.72
CA ASP A 49 -4.45 -4.46 4.47
C ASP A 49 -4.55 -4.75 2.97
N GLU A 50 -4.68 -6.02 2.62
CA GLU A 50 -4.64 -6.45 1.23
C GLU A 50 -5.61 -5.67 0.33
N VAL A 51 -6.86 -5.59 0.75
CA VAL A 51 -7.89 -4.95 -0.08
C VAL A 51 -7.63 -3.45 -0.24
N LYS A 52 -7.40 -2.76 0.87
CA LYS A 52 -7.19 -1.33 0.85
C LYS A 52 -5.94 -0.95 0.06
N VAL A 53 -4.87 -1.67 0.28
CA VAL A 53 -3.58 -1.31 -0.30
C VAL A 53 -3.54 -1.62 -1.79
N ILE A 54 -4.08 -2.76 -2.20
CA ILE A 54 -4.11 -3.10 -3.62
C ILE A 54 -4.98 -2.09 -4.37
N ARG A 55 -6.11 -1.70 -3.79
CA ARG A 55 -6.96 -0.65 -4.38
C ARG A 55 -6.19 0.65 -4.52
N ARG A 56 -5.46 1.03 -3.47
CA ARG A 56 -4.68 2.28 -3.50
C ARG A 56 -3.57 2.21 -4.54
N LEU A 57 -2.89 1.07 -4.67
CA LEU A 57 -1.84 0.89 -5.66
C LEU A 57 -2.38 1.05 -7.09
N LYS A 58 -3.56 0.52 -7.34
CA LYS A 58 -4.20 0.69 -8.64
C LYS A 58 -4.53 2.16 -8.91
N GLU A 59 -5.00 2.86 -7.89
CA GLU A 59 -5.32 4.27 -7.98
C GLU A 59 -4.07 5.11 -8.27
N ILE A 60 -2.99 4.82 -7.57
CA ILE A 60 -1.71 5.50 -7.78
C ILE A 60 -1.22 5.27 -9.21
N LYS A 61 -1.32 4.04 -9.68
CA LYS A 61 -0.90 3.72 -11.05
C LYS A 61 -1.70 4.54 -12.07
N LYS A 62 -3.02 4.63 -11.89
CA LYS A 62 -3.85 5.42 -12.79
C LYS A 62 -3.45 6.89 -12.78
N LEU A 63 -3.22 7.45 -11.60
CA LEU A 63 -2.84 8.85 -11.49
C LEU A 63 -1.50 9.10 -12.17
N ARG A 64 -0.57 8.21 -12.03
CA ARG A 64 0.74 8.35 -12.66
C ARG A 64 0.64 8.21 -14.18
N GLU A 65 -0.21 7.34 -14.66
CA GLU A 65 -0.43 7.18 -16.09
C GLU A 65 -1.06 8.43 -16.71
N LYS A 66 -1.79 9.19 -15.91
CA LYS A 66 -2.38 10.45 -16.34
C LYS A 66 -1.41 11.64 -16.23
N GLY A 67 -0.21 11.38 -15.76
CA GLY A 67 0.81 12.41 -15.67
C GLY A 67 1.01 13.03 -14.30
N SER A 68 0.28 12.57 -13.29
CA SER A 68 0.48 13.10 -11.94
C SER A 68 1.82 12.61 -11.37
N SER A 69 2.57 13.52 -10.78
CA SER A 69 3.80 13.16 -10.11
C SER A 69 3.47 12.57 -8.73
N VAL A 70 4.45 11.90 -8.13
CA VAL A 70 4.28 11.37 -6.78
C VAL A 70 3.96 12.49 -5.80
N GLU A 71 4.61 13.65 -5.96
CA GLU A 71 4.35 14.80 -5.10
C GLU A 71 2.91 15.26 -5.18
N GLU A 72 2.34 15.28 -6.36
CA GLU A 72 0.95 15.67 -6.55
C GLU A 72 0.01 14.66 -5.89
N ILE A 73 0.35 13.38 -5.97
CA ILE A 73 -0.46 12.33 -5.34
C ILE A 73 -0.44 12.48 -3.82
N VAL A 74 0.70 12.80 -3.25
CA VAL A 74 0.84 13.00 -1.80
C VAL A 74 -0.06 14.14 -1.32
N LYS A 75 -0.24 15.17 -2.12
CA LYS A 75 -1.01 16.34 -1.73
C LYS A 75 -2.53 16.15 -1.85
N ARG A 76 -2.96 15.06 -2.41
CA ARG A 76 -4.40 14.81 -2.59
C ARG A 76 -5.11 14.32 -1.33
#